data_99e6fa95d7fdbe29f107704c5149c892
#
_entry.id   99e6fa95d7fdbe29f107704c5149c892
#
_cell.length_a   1.000
_cell.length_b   1.000
_cell.length_c   1.000
_cell.angle_alpha   90.00
_cell.angle_beta   90.00
_cell.angle_gamma   90.00
#
_symmetry.space_group_name_H-M   'P 1'
#
loop_
_entity.id
_entity.type
_entity.pdbx_description
1 polymer ?
#
loop_
_entity_poly.entity_id
_entity_poly.type
_entity_poly.pdbx_seq_one_letter_code
_entity_poly.pdbx_strand_id
1 'polypeptide(L)'
;FNPGTWYTTGQTLIRKSTVKLGDDMAVDLFNPSLEWDTLPPTDWANLGSHECDCNTSSNISEEIKNINFSIYPNPVVESDNFRINSYLAIDEVNVYNILSERVICTNKNNFSAQKLTKGTYIVNVLFQDGSSGTSKLIIK
;
A
#
# COMPACT_ATOMS: atom_id res chain seq x y z
N PHE A 1 34.05 15.94 14.46
CA PHE A 1 34.63 14.71 13.95
C PHE A 1 36.02 14.54 14.58
N ASN A 2 36.23 13.45 15.33
CA ASN A 2 37.54 13.17 15.88
C ASN A 2 38.29 12.27 14.90
N PRO A 3 39.34 12.74 14.21
CA PRO A 3 39.98 12.01 13.12
C PRO A 3 40.91 10.89 13.57
N GLY A 4 40.80 10.42 14.83
CA GLY A 4 41.83 9.59 15.43
C GLY A 4 41.95 8.18 14.87
N THR A 5 40.90 7.53 14.37
CA THR A 5 40.95 6.10 13.99
C THR A 5 39.98 5.68 12.88
N TRP A 6 39.14 6.58 12.39
CA TRP A 6 38.13 6.25 11.39
C TRP A 6 38.29 7.09 10.12
N TYR A 7 38.64 6.46 9.04
CA TYR A 7 38.85 7.12 7.75
C TYR A 7 37.81 6.65 6.76
N THR A 8 37.07 7.57 6.18
CA THR A 8 36.15 7.27 5.07
C THR A 8 36.87 7.23 3.72
N THR A 9 38.07 7.79 3.65
CA THR A 9 38.86 7.87 2.41
C THR A 9 39.58 6.55 2.16
N GLY A 10 39.42 5.98 0.97
CA GLY A 10 40.09 4.77 0.54
C GLY A 10 39.57 3.49 1.20
N GLN A 11 38.32 3.49 1.63
CA GLN A 11 37.64 2.31 2.19
C GLN A 11 36.22 2.23 1.63
N THR A 12 35.70 1.02 1.54
CA THR A 12 34.27 0.78 1.32
C THR A 12 33.57 0.76 2.68
N LEU A 13 32.44 1.42 2.79
CA LEU A 13 31.62 1.48 3.98
C LEU A 13 30.38 0.62 3.80
N ILE A 14 30.09 -0.23 4.76
CA ILE A 14 28.85 -0.96 4.85
C ILE A 14 28.10 -0.54 6.12
N ARG A 15 26.80 -0.32 6.01
CA ARG A 15 25.99 0.01 7.17
C ARG A 15 25.83 -1.22 8.06
N LYS A 16 25.97 -1.05 9.38
CA LYS A 16 25.78 -2.14 10.34
C LYS A 16 24.34 -2.65 10.30
N SER A 17 24.16 -3.95 10.39
CA SER A 17 22.84 -4.61 10.39
C SER A 17 21.92 -4.12 11.52
N THR A 18 22.50 -3.65 12.61
CA THR A 18 21.79 -3.13 13.78
C THR A 18 21.18 -1.75 13.57
N VAL A 19 21.58 -1.03 12.50
CA VAL A 19 21.07 0.31 12.20
C VAL A 19 19.77 0.22 11.42
N LYS A 20 18.66 0.53 12.07
CA LYS A 20 17.30 0.38 11.53
C LYS A 20 16.75 1.63 10.86
N LEU A 21 17.23 2.80 11.24
CA LEU A 21 16.78 4.10 10.74
C LEU A 21 17.97 4.92 10.26
N GLY A 22 17.74 5.82 9.31
CA GLY A 22 18.71 6.84 8.94
C GLY A 22 18.85 7.88 10.05
N ASP A 23 19.98 8.58 10.03
CA ASP A 23 20.17 9.74 10.87
C ASP A 23 19.23 10.87 10.41
N ASP A 24 18.41 11.38 11.34
CA ASP A 24 17.45 12.47 11.13
C ASP A 24 17.90 13.79 11.77
N MET A 25 19.06 13.79 12.45
CA MET A 25 19.61 14.95 13.14
C MET A 25 20.77 15.57 12.36
N ALA A 26 20.45 16.50 11.48
CA ALA A 26 21.45 17.15 10.60
C ALA A 26 22.48 18.02 11.31
N VAL A 27 22.35 18.26 12.62
CA VAL A 27 23.18 19.20 13.40
C VAL A 27 24.04 18.54 14.47
N ASP A 28 23.97 17.24 14.64
CA ASP A 28 24.79 16.53 15.59
C ASP A 28 26.20 16.18 15.02
N LEU A 29 27.07 15.70 15.88
CA LEU A 29 28.41 15.28 15.46
C LEU A 29 28.33 13.91 14.81
N PHE A 30 28.44 13.86 13.49
CA PHE A 30 28.49 12.62 12.73
C PHE A 30 29.68 11.75 13.15
N ASN A 31 29.39 10.59 13.71
CA ASN A 31 30.38 9.58 14.04
C ASN A 31 30.12 8.30 13.24
N PRO A 32 30.81 8.11 12.11
CA PRO A 32 30.56 6.95 11.25
C PRO A 32 30.80 5.60 11.92
N SER A 33 31.65 5.51 12.94
CA SER A 33 31.94 4.24 13.63
C SER A 33 30.74 3.64 14.37
N LEU A 34 29.74 4.46 14.66
CA LEU A 34 28.52 4.00 15.32
C LEU A 34 27.62 3.19 14.37
N GLU A 35 27.55 3.63 13.11
CA GLU A 35 26.57 3.10 12.14
C GLU A 35 27.18 2.31 10.99
N TRP A 36 28.50 2.40 10.78
CA TRP A 36 29.17 1.85 9.61
C TRP A 36 30.36 0.99 10.00
N ASP A 37 30.58 -0.09 9.24
CA ASP A 37 31.82 -0.88 9.25
C ASP A 37 32.65 -0.55 8.01
N THR A 38 33.96 -0.70 8.13
CA THR A 38 34.90 -0.45 7.03
C THR A 38 35.30 -1.77 6.39
N LEU A 39 35.32 -1.80 5.07
CA LEU A 39 35.79 -2.88 4.23
C LEU A 39 36.97 -2.41 3.36
N PRO A 40 37.79 -3.31 2.81
CA PRO A 40 38.82 -2.94 1.85
C PRO A 40 38.27 -2.09 0.70
N PRO A 41 39.08 -1.19 0.11
CA PRO A 41 38.59 -0.22 -0.90
C PRO A 41 38.08 -0.85 -2.20
N THR A 42 38.36 -2.11 -2.42
CA THR A 42 37.94 -2.87 -3.61
C THR A 42 36.85 -3.89 -3.31
N ASP A 43 36.27 -3.87 -2.13
CA ASP A 43 35.18 -4.77 -1.77
C ASP A 43 33.83 -4.19 -2.23
N TRP A 44 33.27 -4.81 -3.27
CA TRP A 44 32.00 -4.44 -3.90
C TRP A 44 30.89 -5.46 -3.64
N ALA A 45 31.15 -6.49 -2.78
CA ALA A 45 30.22 -7.60 -2.57
C ALA A 45 28.83 -7.18 -2.07
N ASN A 46 28.77 -6.05 -1.35
CA ASN A 46 27.54 -5.54 -0.77
C ASN A 46 26.97 -4.30 -1.51
N LEU A 47 27.47 -4.02 -2.73
CA LEU A 47 26.99 -2.87 -3.48
C LEU A 47 25.52 -3.04 -3.86
N GLY A 48 24.66 -2.10 -3.41
CA GLY A 48 23.22 -2.12 -3.68
C GLY A 48 22.42 -3.04 -2.77
N SER A 49 23.04 -3.69 -1.76
CA SER A 49 22.35 -4.50 -0.76
C SER A 49 22.75 -4.09 0.66
N HIS A 50 21.83 -4.25 1.60
CA HIS A 50 22.05 -4.03 3.02
C HIS A 50 21.31 -5.10 3.82
N GLU A 51 22.04 -5.87 4.60
CA GLU A 51 21.44 -6.78 5.58
C GLU A 51 21.09 -5.98 6.84
N CYS A 52 19.84 -6.06 7.28
CA CYS A 52 19.34 -5.36 8.44
C CYS A 52 18.70 -6.35 9.41
N ASP A 53 19.09 -6.27 10.69
CA ASP A 53 18.35 -6.90 11.80
C ASP A 53 16.99 -6.21 12.03
N CYS A 54 16.45 -5.66 10.98
CA CYS A 54 15.15 -5.04 10.97
C CYS A 54 14.09 -6.13 11.08
N ASN A 55 13.97 -6.72 12.28
CA ASN A 55 12.79 -7.49 12.66
C ASN A 55 11.56 -6.56 12.82
N THR A 56 11.43 -5.60 11.93
CA THR A 56 10.14 -5.13 11.58
C THR A 56 9.58 -6.19 10.65
N SER A 57 8.94 -7.18 11.22
CA SER A 57 7.76 -7.70 10.58
C SER A 57 6.90 -6.47 10.27
N SER A 58 7.15 -5.83 9.13
CA SER A 58 6.06 -5.23 8.38
C SER A 58 5.22 -6.42 7.94
N ASN A 59 4.65 -7.12 8.92
CA ASN A 59 3.42 -7.82 8.74
C ASN A 59 2.36 -6.72 8.60
N ILE A 60 2.41 -6.00 7.49
CA ILE A 60 1.22 -5.79 6.73
C ILE A 60 0.93 -7.20 6.19
N SER A 61 0.48 -8.11 7.03
CA SER A 61 -0.51 -9.05 6.59
C SER A 61 -1.74 -8.16 6.33
N GLU A 62 -1.77 -7.48 5.20
CA GLU A 62 -2.99 -7.43 4.46
C GLU A 62 -3.35 -8.91 4.28
N GLU A 63 -4.01 -9.50 5.25
CA GLU A 63 -5.02 -10.48 4.93
C GLU A 63 -5.94 -9.69 4.00
N ILE A 64 -5.61 -9.73 2.72
CA ILE A 64 -6.58 -9.51 1.67
C ILE A 64 -7.53 -10.71 1.89
N LYS A 65 -8.42 -10.57 2.86
CA LYS A 65 -9.65 -11.33 2.88
C LYS A 65 -10.27 -10.96 1.55
N ASN A 66 -10.02 -11.80 0.54
CA ASN A 66 -10.74 -11.74 -0.72
C ASN A 66 -12.20 -11.98 -0.38
N ILE A 67 -12.88 -10.89 -0.01
CA ILE A 67 -14.28 -10.96 0.31
C ILE A 67 -14.99 -11.01 -1.01
N ASN A 68 -15.43 -12.22 -1.33
CA ASN A 68 -16.22 -12.48 -2.51
C ASN A 68 -17.61 -11.88 -2.31
N PHE A 69 -17.83 -10.74 -2.94
CA PHE A 69 -19.17 -10.23 -3.20
C PHE A 69 -19.41 -10.23 -4.71
N SER A 70 -20.65 -10.20 -5.12
CA SER A 70 -21.02 -10.16 -6.52
C SER A 70 -21.96 -8.99 -6.79
N ILE A 71 -21.81 -8.40 -7.99
CA ILE A 71 -22.70 -7.34 -8.49
C ILE A 71 -23.59 -7.97 -9.56
N TYR A 72 -24.91 -7.85 -9.41
CA TYR A 72 -25.87 -8.43 -10.34
C TYR A 72 -27.05 -7.48 -10.65
N PRO A 73 -27.43 -7.37 -11.91
CA PRO A 73 -26.70 -7.82 -13.10
C PRO A 73 -25.40 -7.04 -13.31
N ASN A 74 -24.42 -7.64 -13.97
CA ASN A 74 -23.22 -6.99 -14.44
C ASN A 74 -22.73 -7.69 -15.72
N PRO A 75 -22.80 -7.05 -16.88
CA PRO A 75 -23.18 -5.64 -17.13
C PRO A 75 -24.66 -5.33 -16.84
N VAL A 76 -24.93 -4.05 -16.52
CA VAL A 76 -26.27 -3.50 -16.30
C VAL A 76 -26.61 -2.43 -17.33
N VAL A 77 -27.88 -2.32 -17.72
CA VAL A 77 -28.37 -1.28 -18.62
C VAL A 77 -28.66 0.01 -17.83
N GLU A 78 -28.43 1.18 -18.42
CA GLU A 78 -28.62 2.49 -17.78
C GLU A 78 -29.95 2.69 -17.07
N SER A 79 -31.04 2.08 -17.58
CA SER A 79 -32.38 2.19 -17.00
C SER A 79 -32.65 1.22 -15.85
N ASP A 80 -31.79 0.24 -15.64
CA ASP A 80 -32.02 -0.87 -14.73
C ASP A 80 -31.44 -0.62 -13.34
N ASN A 81 -31.76 -1.53 -12.43
CA ASN A 81 -31.18 -1.59 -11.10
C ASN A 81 -30.15 -2.70 -11.04
N PHE A 82 -29.16 -2.51 -10.20
CA PHE A 82 -28.19 -3.54 -9.83
C PHE A 82 -28.07 -3.64 -8.30
N ARG A 83 -27.61 -4.76 -7.84
CA ARG A 83 -27.44 -5.03 -6.42
C ARG A 83 -26.10 -5.67 -6.11
N ILE A 84 -25.63 -5.46 -4.91
CA ILE A 84 -24.47 -6.13 -4.34
C ILE A 84 -24.98 -7.29 -3.48
N ASN A 85 -24.52 -8.50 -3.81
CA ASN A 85 -24.77 -9.68 -3.03
C ASN A 85 -23.51 -10.02 -2.23
N SER A 86 -23.61 -10.02 -0.91
CA SER A 86 -22.56 -10.39 0.03
C SER A 86 -23.14 -11.19 1.18
N TYR A 87 -22.33 -12.05 1.77
CA TYR A 87 -22.65 -12.72 3.02
C TYR A 87 -22.32 -11.88 4.26
N LEU A 88 -21.48 -10.84 4.09
CA LEU A 88 -21.17 -9.88 5.13
C LEU A 88 -22.12 -8.69 5.09
N ALA A 89 -22.38 -8.11 6.23
CA ALA A 89 -23.15 -6.87 6.34
C ALA A 89 -22.33 -5.71 5.77
N ILE A 90 -22.93 -4.96 4.85
CA ILE A 90 -22.33 -3.80 4.20
C ILE A 90 -22.40 -2.60 5.15
N ASP A 91 -21.29 -1.91 5.32
CA ASP A 91 -21.20 -0.63 6.02
C ASP A 91 -21.28 0.53 5.03
N GLU A 92 -20.43 0.52 4.01
CA GLU A 92 -20.40 1.56 2.98
C GLU A 92 -20.11 1.00 1.59
N VAL A 93 -20.72 1.59 0.57
CA VAL A 93 -20.45 1.32 -0.84
C VAL A 93 -20.06 2.62 -1.53
N ASN A 94 -18.90 2.62 -2.14
CA ASN A 94 -18.38 3.70 -2.96
C ASN A 94 -18.25 3.25 -4.41
N VAL A 95 -18.78 4.02 -5.35
CA VAL A 95 -18.64 3.79 -6.78
C VAL A 95 -17.81 4.92 -7.38
N TYR A 96 -16.77 4.57 -8.11
CA TYR A 96 -15.85 5.50 -8.76
C TYR A 96 -15.89 5.32 -10.26
N ASN A 97 -15.80 6.43 -10.99
CA ASN A 97 -15.56 6.40 -12.43
C ASN A 97 -14.07 6.16 -12.75
N ILE A 98 -13.72 6.07 -14.03
CA ILE A 98 -12.32 5.85 -14.48
C ILE A 98 -11.38 7.01 -14.16
N LEU A 99 -11.90 8.20 -13.81
CA LEU A 99 -11.12 9.36 -13.36
C LEU A 99 -10.93 9.37 -11.84
N SER A 100 -11.31 8.28 -11.14
CA SER A 100 -11.29 8.15 -9.69
C SER A 100 -12.22 9.13 -8.96
N GLU A 101 -13.20 9.72 -9.65
CA GLU A 101 -14.22 10.54 -9.02
C GLU A 101 -15.29 9.64 -8.40
N ARG A 102 -15.63 9.89 -7.15
CA ARG A 102 -16.68 9.16 -6.45
C ARG A 102 -18.06 9.65 -6.88
N VAL A 103 -18.78 8.78 -7.59
CA VAL A 103 -20.12 9.09 -8.15
C VAL A 103 -21.27 8.61 -7.28
N ILE A 104 -21.04 7.58 -6.44
CA ILE A 104 -22.02 7.10 -5.47
C ILE A 104 -21.32 6.82 -4.13
N CYS A 105 -21.96 7.20 -3.02
CA CYS A 105 -21.60 6.81 -1.66
C CYS A 105 -22.90 6.50 -0.91
N THR A 106 -23.01 5.28 -0.36
CA THR A 106 -24.22 4.84 0.35
C THR A 106 -23.96 3.56 1.16
N ASN A 107 -24.85 3.25 2.08
CA ASN A 107 -24.85 2.00 2.84
C ASN A 107 -25.90 0.97 2.35
N LYS A 108 -26.55 1.25 1.21
CA LYS A 108 -27.53 0.35 0.61
C LYS A 108 -26.86 -0.65 -0.31
N ASN A 109 -27.47 -1.79 -0.51
CA ASN A 109 -27.00 -2.84 -1.40
C ASN A 109 -27.74 -2.88 -2.76
N ASN A 110 -28.72 -1.99 -2.97
CA ASN A 110 -29.51 -1.91 -4.18
C ASN A 110 -29.44 -0.50 -4.75
N PHE A 111 -29.18 -0.39 -6.05
CA PHE A 111 -28.82 0.85 -6.73
C PHE A 111 -29.58 1.00 -8.05
N SER A 112 -29.87 2.25 -8.44
CA SER A 112 -30.34 2.56 -9.80
C SER A 112 -29.16 2.98 -10.67
N ALA A 113 -29.04 2.38 -11.85
CA ALA A 113 -28.05 2.78 -12.84
C ALA A 113 -28.43 4.08 -13.60
N GLN A 114 -29.63 4.62 -13.41
CA GLN A 114 -30.12 5.82 -14.11
C GLN A 114 -29.26 7.08 -13.95
N LYS A 115 -28.45 7.13 -12.90
CA LYS A 115 -27.54 8.25 -12.64
C LYS A 115 -26.12 8.00 -13.16
N LEU A 116 -25.87 6.83 -13.74
CA LEU A 116 -24.56 6.43 -14.24
C LEU A 116 -24.62 6.41 -15.77
N THR A 117 -23.66 7.07 -16.40
CA THR A 117 -23.49 6.99 -17.85
C THR A 117 -22.84 5.68 -18.27
N LYS A 118 -22.99 5.33 -19.55
CA LYS A 118 -22.30 4.13 -20.11
C LYS A 118 -20.81 4.18 -19.85
N GLY A 119 -20.29 3.09 -19.36
CA GLY A 119 -18.87 3.03 -19.02
C GLY A 119 -18.52 1.96 -18.00
N THR A 120 -17.26 1.99 -17.58
CA THR A 120 -16.72 1.12 -16.54
C THR A 120 -16.56 1.91 -15.25
N TYR A 121 -16.94 1.29 -14.15
CA TYR A 121 -16.87 1.82 -12.80
C TYR A 121 -16.16 0.84 -11.89
N ILE A 122 -15.53 1.36 -10.86
CA ILE A 122 -14.96 0.58 -9.75
C ILE A 122 -15.88 0.72 -8.55
N VAL A 123 -16.33 -0.40 -8.02
CA VAL A 123 -17.16 -0.47 -6.82
C VAL A 123 -16.29 -0.96 -5.68
N ASN A 124 -16.14 -0.15 -4.65
CA ASN A 124 -15.49 -0.51 -3.40
C ASN A 124 -16.55 -0.66 -2.32
N VAL A 125 -16.52 -1.78 -1.61
CA VAL A 125 -17.46 -2.11 -0.52
C VAL A 125 -16.67 -2.24 0.76
N LEU A 126 -17.05 -1.50 1.79
CA LEU A 126 -16.59 -1.65 3.16
C LEU A 126 -17.64 -2.46 3.92
N PHE A 127 -17.20 -3.44 4.68
CA PHE A 127 -18.06 -4.30 5.49
C PHE A 127 -17.95 -3.93 6.97
N GLN A 128 -18.97 -4.29 7.76
CA GLN A 128 -19.04 -3.96 9.19
C GLN A 128 -17.93 -4.61 10.03
N ASP A 129 -17.29 -5.67 9.53
CA ASP A 129 -16.13 -6.30 10.18
C ASP A 129 -14.80 -5.57 9.90
N GLY A 130 -14.85 -4.41 9.21
CA GLY A 130 -13.70 -3.60 8.81
C GLY A 130 -13.00 -4.10 7.55
N SER A 131 -13.43 -5.20 6.97
CA SER A 131 -12.88 -5.71 5.72
C SER A 131 -13.44 -4.94 4.51
N SER A 132 -12.75 -5.00 3.38
CA SER A 132 -13.20 -4.35 2.15
C SER A 132 -13.02 -5.25 0.94
N GLY A 133 -13.78 -4.95 -0.10
CA GLY A 133 -13.67 -5.62 -1.38
C GLY A 133 -13.86 -4.64 -2.54
N THR A 134 -13.29 -4.97 -3.69
CA THR A 134 -13.40 -4.14 -4.89
C THR A 134 -13.83 -4.99 -6.08
N SER A 135 -14.73 -4.47 -6.89
CA SER A 135 -15.22 -5.14 -8.10
C SER A 135 -15.48 -4.15 -9.22
N LYS A 136 -15.45 -4.64 -10.46
CA LYS A 136 -15.77 -3.85 -11.65
C LYS A 136 -17.27 -3.91 -11.93
N LEU A 137 -17.88 -2.75 -12.23
CA LEU A 137 -19.23 -2.61 -12.74
C LEU A 137 -19.19 -2.05 -14.17
N ILE A 138 -19.99 -2.62 -15.06
CA ILE A 138 -20.12 -2.16 -16.46
C ILE A 138 -21.54 -1.70 -16.70
N ILE A 139 -21.70 -0.44 -17.15
CA ILE A 139 -22.97 0.14 -17.60
C ILE A 139 -23.00 0.14 -19.13
N LYS A 140 -24.07 -0.39 -19.71
CA LYS A 140 -24.29 -0.49 -21.17
C LYS A 140 -25.40 0.45 -21.66
#